data_b82d0217e66ac603e98bfc8fc4b9deb7
#
_entry.id   b82d0217e66ac603e98bfc8fc4b9deb7
#
_cell.length_a   1.000
_cell.length_b   1.000
_cell.length_c   1.000
_cell.angle_alpha   90.00
_cell.angle_beta   90.00
_cell.angle_gamma   90.00
#
_symmetry.space_group_name_H-M   'P 1'
#
loop_
_entity.id
_entity.type
_entity.pdbx_description
1 polymer ?
#
loop_
_entity_poly.entity_id
_entity_poly.type
_entity_poly.pdbx_seq_one_letter_code
_entity_poly.pdbx_strand_id
1 'polypeptide(L)'
;MSKSQQNYLDQVAQRLHLTVDAQSGILFGMQGGLHMMLMRSTSNQNFVSLVFSLTHSGQEPDAAEIKAFVKSNKLIVNYSIRRSRVEFILKPRFGSFKQIDQLQQVTGEVVSLLRTGGYQSCCQNCGQTADTDACIMAGVPSLLCDSCYQQLGHNQEQIQQESAGKPENVLAGVVGALLGCLLGVGCIVLLGQLGYVAALSGIVLAVCTLKGYELLGGRLSTKGIVIACVLMLAMTYVGYRLDWAITVAKYFEASLTDSYRAIPYLIDEEILDGGVYTGELIKLYAFTLIGAIPTIISSVKNRKMAKVTYRMQSQRAVNSTPEF
;
A
#
# COMPACT_ATOMS: atom_id res chain seq x y z
N MET A 1 -13.37 10.70 -10.90
CA MET A 1 -14.18 9.46 -11.06
C MET A 1 -14.86 9.47 -12.42
N SER A 2 -15.10 8.28 -13.04
CA SER A 2 -15.90 8.19 -14.27
C SER A 2 -17.39 8.36 -13.97
N LYS A 3 -18.19 8.82 -14.97
CA LYS A 3 -19.66 8.94 -14.82
C LYS A 3 -20.32 7.61 -14.40
N SER A 4 -19.81 6.48 -14.91
CA SER A 4 -20.31 5.15 -14.55
C SER A 4 -20.04 4.80 -13.10
N GLN A 5 -18.86 5.16 -12.58
CA GLN A 5 -18.53 4.95 -11.16
C GLN A 5 -19.39 5.82 -10.24
N GLN A 6 -19.62 7.07 -10.63
CA GLN A 6 -20.49 7.97 -9.87
C GLN A 6 -21.91 7.42 -9.79
N ASN A 7 -22.50 7.03 -10.93
CA ASN A 7 -23.84 6.46 -10.98
C ASN A 7 -23.95 5.17 -10.14
N TYR A 8 -22.92 4.32 -10.13
CA TYR A 8 -22.88 3.15 -9.26
C TYR A 8 -22.92 3.53 -7.78
N LEU A 9 -22.07 4.48 -7.35
CA LEU A 9 -22.02 4.94 -5.96
C LEU A 9 -23.35 5.56 -5.52
N ASP A 10 -23.98 6.36 -6.38
CA ASP A 10 -25.26 7.00 -6.10
C ASP A 10 -26.37 5.95 -5.92
N GLN A 11 -26.40 4.90 -6.75
CA GLN A 11 -27.36 3.80 -6.60
C GLN A 11 -27.14 3.00 -5.32
N VAL A 12 -25.87 2.68 -4.97
CA VAL A 12 -25.55 2.00 -3.72
C VAL A 12 -25.91 2.88 -2.51
N ALA A 13 -25.62 4.17 -2.58
CA ALA A 13 -25.97 5.14 -1.54
C ALA A 13 -27.47 5.19 -1.30
N GLN A 14 -28.24 5.22 -2.37
CA GLN A 14 -29.71 5.24 -2.32
C GLN A 14 -30.29 3.95 -1.70
N ARG A 15 -29.78 2.78 -2.14
CA ARG A 15 -30.23 1.47 -1.64
C ARG A 15 -29.86 1.20 -0.18
N LEU A 16 -28.72 1.68 0.25
CA LEU A 16 -28.22 1.49 1.62
C LEU A 16 -28.44 2.73 2.52
N HIS A 17 -29.15 3.74 2.04
CA HIS A 17 -29.32 5.00 2.79
C HIS A 17 -28.01 5.57 3.35
N LEU A 18 -26.94 5.53 2.53
CA LEU A 18 -25.63 6.04 2.88
C LEU A 18 -25.35 7.33 2.12
N THR A 19 -24.33 8.05 2.57
CA THR A 19 -23.83 9.27 1.93
C THR A 19 -22.53 8.97 1.20
N VAL A 20 -22.38 9.50 -0.02
CA VAL A 20 -21.11 9.41 -0.77
C VAL A 20 -20.23 10.58 -0.41
N ASP A 21 -19.01 10.32 0.06
CA ASP A 21 -18.00 11.36 0.27
C ASP A 21 -17.53 11.93 -1.06
N ALA A 22 -17.56 13.25 -1.18
CA ALA A 22 -17.26 13.98 -2.42
C ALA A 22 -15.82 13.77 -2.92
N GLN A 23 -14.86 13.59 -2.01
CA GLN A 23 -13.43 13.53 -2.34
C GLN A 23 -12.95 12.10 -2.55
N SER A 24 -13.29 11.18 -1.65
CA SER A 24 -12.80 9.80 -1.68
C SER A 24 -13.71 8.83 -2.44
N GLY A 25 -15.00 9.15 -2.57
CA GLY A 25 -16.01 8.24 -3.09
C GLY A 25 -16.33 7.08 -2.13
N ILE A 26 -15.97 7.20 -0.86
CA ILE A 26 -16.35 6.26 0.20
C ILE A 26 -17.81 6.55 0.58
N LEU A 27 -18.58 5.48 0.77
CA LEU A 27 -19.93 5.62 1.30
C LEU A 27 -19.87 5.47 2.82
N PHE A 28 -20.58 6.34 3.51
CA PHE A 28 -20.61 6.35 4.97
C PHE A 28 -22.01 6.69 5.48
N GLY A 29 -22.30 6.30 6.70
CA GLY A 29 -23.57 6.57 7.34
C GLY A 29 -23.88 5.62 8.48
N MET A 30 -25.15 5.55 8.84
CA MET A 30 -25.64 4.73 9.94
C MET A 30 -26.61 3.66 9.42
N GLN A 31 -26.44 2.42 9.84
CA GLN A 31 -27.30 1.31 9.55
C GLN A 31 -27.64 0.55 10.83
N GLY A 32 -28.94 0.47 11.15
CA GLY A 32 -29.37 -0.21 12.39
C GLY A 32 -28.77 0.36 13.68
N GLY A 33 -28.43 1.65 13.72
CA GLY A 33 -27.77 2.29 14.88
C GLY A 33 -26.24 2.10 14.91
N LEU A 34 -25.64 1.48 13.87
CA LEU A 34 -24.21 1.29 13.78
C LEU A 34 -23.62 2.21 12.69
N HIS A 35 -22.58 2.97 13.03
CA HIS A 35 -21.82 3.74 12.07
C HIS A 35 -20.97 2.81 11.20
N MET A 36 -21.02 3.03 9.90
CA MET A 36 -20.30 2.19 8.94
C MET A 36 -19.72 2.98 7.78
N MET A 37 -18.72 2.41 7.16
CA MET A 37 -18.18 2.85 5.88
C MET A 37 -18.17 1.68 4.90
N LEU A 38 -18.46 1.97 3.63
CA LEU A 38 -18.38 1.03 2.53
C LEU A 38 -17.45 1.59 1.46
N MET A 39 -16.41 0.84 1.14
CA MET A 39 -15.35 1.29 0.25
C MET A 39 -14.75 0.12 -0.54
N ARG A 40 -13.84 0.42 -1.46
CA ARG A 40 -13.02 -0.62 -2.10
C ARG A 40 -12.12 -1.29 -1.08
N SER A 41 -12.00 -2.61 -1.17
CA SER A 41 -11.07 -3.35 -0.32
C SER A 41 -9.63 -2.97 -0.61
N THR A 42 -8.84 -2.81 0.47
CA THR A 42 -7.41 -2.54 0.37
C THR A 42 -6.62 -3.76 -0.11
N SER A 43 -7.10 -4.96 0.16
CA SER A 43 -6.46 -6.22 -0.25
C SER A 43 -6.73 -6.57 -1.72
N ASN A 44 -7.92 -6.25 -2.23
CA ASN A 44 -8.28 -6.43 -3.64
C ASN A 44 -9.32 -5.40 -4.05
N GLN A 45 -8.93 -4.46 -4.90
CA GLN A 45 -9.76 -3.32 -5.33
C GLN A 45 -11.04 -3.70 -6.08
N ASN A 46 -11.17 -4.95 -6.51
CA ASN A 46 -12.40 -5.46 -7.12
C ASN A 46 -13.48 -5.79 -6.09
N PHE A 47 -13.12 -6.02 -4.83
CA PHE A 47 -14.06 -6.32 -3.76
C PHE A 47 -14.49 -5.07 -2.99
N VAL A 48 -15.58 -5.23 -2.26
CA VAL A 48 -16.13 -4.22 -1.35
C VAL A 48 -15.68 -4.56 0.06
N SER A 49 -15.23 -3.55 0.79
CA SER A 49 -15.01 -3.61 2.24
C SER A 49 -16.10 -2.86 2.97
N LEU A 50 -16.73 -3.54 3.91
CA LEU A 50 -17.68 -2.99 4.87
C LEU A 50 -16.96 -2.84 6.20
N VAL A 51 -16.85 -1.61 6.68
CA VAL A 51 -16.05 -1.25 7.85
C VAL A 51 -16.92 -0.68 8.94
N PHE A 52 -16.76 -1.21 10.14
CA PHE A 52 -17.38 -0.73 11.38
C PHE A 52 -16.32 -0.39 12.42
N SER A 53 -16.71 0.40 13.40
CA SER A 53 -15.98 0.56 14.64
C SER A 53 -16.87 0.15 15.79
N LEU A 54 -16.51 -0.96 16.46
CA LEU A 54 -17.41 -1.70 17.33
C LEU A 54 -16.78 -1.97 18.70
N THR A 55 -17.63 -1.96 19.73
CA THR A 55 -17.32 -2.48 21.05
C THR A 55 -18.47 -3.34 21.52
N HIS A 56 -18.19 -4.35 22.36
CA HIS A 56 -19.17 -5.13 23.06
C HIS A 56 -18.93 -4.98 24.56
N SER A 57 -19.83 -4.28 25.26
CA SER A 57 -19.70 -4.01 26.71
C SER A 57 -18.36 -3.35 27.08
N GLY A 58 -17.82 -2.47 26.23
CA GLY A 58 -16.53 -1.79 26.47
C GLY A 58 -15.30 -2.63 26.10
N GLN A 59 -15.46 -3.84 25.57
CA GLN A 59 -14.38 -4.72 25.12
C GLN A 59 -14.27 -4.76 23.59
N GLU A 60 -13.14 -5.24 23.11
CA GLU A 60 -12.93 -5.48 21.68
C GLU A 60 -13.89 -6.57 21.16
N PRO A 61 -14.25 -6.53 19.85
CA PRO A 61 -15.15 -7.51 19.26
C PRO A 61 -14.63 -8.96 19.36
N ASP A 62 -15.52 -9.91 19.65
CA ASP A 62 -15.16 -11.33 19.72
C ASP A 62 -14.83 -11.89 18.33
N ALA A 63 -13.57 -12.24 18.16
CA ALA A 63 -13.08 -12.83 16.92
C ALA A 63 -13.69 -14.20 16.61
N ALA A 64 -14.10 -14.97 17.60
CA ALA A 64 -14.66 -16.31 17.42
C ALA A 64 -16.08 -16.21 16.85
N GLU A 65 -16.90 -15.32 17.37
CA GLU A 65 -18.27 -15.06 16.88
C GLU A 65 -18.25 -14.57 15.44
N ILE A 66 -17.44 -13.53 15.16
CA ILE A 66 -17.32 -12.98 13.79
C ILE A 66 -16.78 -14.02 12.82
N LYS A 67 -15.81 -14.84 13.21
CA LYS A 67 -15.28 -15.94 12.40
C LYS A 67 -16.34 -16.99 12.07
N ALA A 68 -17.16 -17.36 13.05
CA ALA A 68 -18.23 -18.33 12.85
C ALA A 68 -19.25 -17.82 11.83
N PHE A 69 -19.65 -16.56 11.94
CA PHE A 69 -20.56 -15.91 11.00
C PHE A 69 -19.98 -15.83 9.59
N VAL A 70 -18.73 -15.40 9.45
CA VAL A 70 -18.07 -15.31 8.14
C VAL A 70 -18.01 -16.67 7.45
N LYS A 71 -17.75 -17.75 8.21
CA LYS A 71 -17.76 -19.11 7.65
C LYS A 71 -19.13 -19.58 7.17
N SER A 72 -20.20 -19.14 7.82
CA SER A 72 -21.57 -19.48 7.43
C SER A 72 -22.10 -18.65 6.26
N ASN A 73 -21.50 -17.48 6.00
CA ASN A 73 -21.98 -16.54 4.98
C ASN A 73 -21.17 -16.64 3.69
N LYS A 74 -21.79 -17.15 2.62
CA LYS A 74 -21.14 -17.33 1.32
C LYS A 74 -20.80 -16.01 0.58
N LEU A 75 -21.37 -14.89 1.01
CA LEU A 75 -21.16 -13.57 0.40
C LEU A 75 -19.97 -12.81 1.02
N ILE A 76 -19.40 -13.32 2.12
CA ILE A 76 -18.22 -12.74 2.76
C ILE A 76 -17.00 -13.61 2.41
N VAL A 77 -15.96 -12.96 1.86
CA VAL A 77 -14.71 -13.64 1.45
C VAL A 77 -13.72 -13.73 2.59
N ASN A 78 -13.60 -12.64 3.37
CA ASN A 78 -12.63 -12.52 4.45
C ASN A 78 -13.08 -11.45 5.45
N TYR A 79 -12.40 -11.40 6.58
CA TYR A 79 -12.58 -10.36 7.59
C TYR A 79 -11.25 -9.97 8.23
N SER A 80 -11.21 -8.79 8.85
CA SER A 80 -10.08 -8.32 9.63
C SER A 80 -10.59 -7.60 10.87
N ILE A 81 -10.01 -7.90 12.01
CA ILE A 81 -10.29 -7.22 13.28
C ILE A 81 -8.99 -6.58 13.74
N ARG A 82 -9.03 -5.28 14.01
CA ARG A 82 -7.91 -4.52 14.57
C ARG A 82 -8.44 -3.61 15.65
N ARG A 83 -8.32 -4.00 16.90
CA ARG A 83 -8.98 -3.35 18.04
C ARG A 83 -10.48 -3.23 17.77
N SER A 84 -11.03 -2.03 17.85
CA SER A 84 -12.45 -1.75 17.57
C SER A 84 -12.83 -1.81 16.09
N ARG A 85 -11.86 -1.73 15.14
CA ARG A 85 -12.14 -1.76 13.71
C ARG A 85 -12.41 -3.18 13.25
N VAL A 86 -13.59 -3.40 12.71
CA VAL A 86 -14.00 -4.65 12.06
C VAL A 86 -14.24 -4.37 10.58
N GLU A 87 -13.58 -5.11 9.72
CA GLU A 87 -13.70 -5.00 8.28
C GLU A 87 -14.14 -6.35 7.70
N PHE A 88 -15.24 -6.36 6.95
CA PHE A 88 -15.70 -7.51 6.19
C PHE A 88 -15.42 -7.28 4.70
N ILE A 89 -14.74 -8.22 4.06
CA ILE A 89 -14.47 -8.19 2.62
C ILE A 89 -15.57 -9.00 1.94
N LEU A 90 -16.37 -8.32 1.12
CA LEU A 90 -17.59 -8.86 0.54
C LEU A 90 -17.34 -9.37 -0.88
N LYS A 91 -18.03 -10.47 -1.25
CA LYS A 91 -17.97 -11.09 -2.56
C LYS A 91 -18.54 -10.23 -3.70
N PRO A 92 -19.63 -9.45 -3.51
CA PRO A 92 -20.06 -8.49 -4.52
C PRO A 92 -18.93 -7.55 -4.91
N ARG A 93 -18.69 -7.42 -6.22
CA ARG A 93 -17.57 -6.61 -6.74
C ARG A 93 -17.92 -5.13 -6.74
N PHE A 94 -16.96 -4.30 -6.38
CA PHE A 94 -17.12 -2.86 -6.45
C PHE A 94 -17.26 -2.40 -7.91
N GLY A 95 -18.30 -1.59 -8.18
CA GLY A 95 -18.58 -1.08 -9.53
C GLY A 95 -19.46 -2.01 -10.38
N SER A 96 -19.94 -3.13 -9.84
CA SER A 96 -20.86 -4.03 -10.55
C SER A 96 -22.31 -3.77 -10.19
N PHE A 97 -23.06 -3.13 -11.10
CA PHE A 97 -24.50 -2.84 -10.91
C PHE A 97 -25.34 -4.09 -10.68
N LYS A 98 -24.99 -5.21 -11.29
CA LYS A 98 -25.70 -6.49 -11.16
C LYS A 98 -25.62 -7.11 -9.75
N GLN A 99 -24.73 -6.60 -8.90
CA GLN A 99 -24.48 -7.14 -7.57
C GLN A 99 -24.95 -6.23 -6.43
N ILE A 100 -25.67 -5.14 -6.74
CA ILE A 100 -26.14 -4.19 -5.71
C ILE A 100 -27.11 -4.85 -4.74
N ASP A 101 -28.03 -5.70 -5.23
CA ASP A 101 -28.97 -6.40 -4.36
C ASP A 101 -28.27 -7.40 -3.41
N GLN A 102 -27.24 -8.09 -3.89
CA GLN A 102 -26.40 -8.95 -3.05
C GLN A 102 -25.63 -8.13 -1.99
N LEU A 103 -25.15 -6.95 -2.37
CA LEU A 103 -24.48 -6.04 -1.45
C LEU A 103 -25.45 -5.55 -0.35
N GLN A 104 -26.66 -5.20 -0.71
CA GLN A 104 -27.72 -4.83 0.23
C GLN A 104 -28.03 -5.98 1.20
N GLN A 105 -28.23 -7.18 0.66
CA GLN A 105 -28.51 -8.38 1.45
C GLN A 105 -27.41 -8.65 2.47
N VAL A 106 -26.13 -8.76 2.03
CA VAL A 106 -25.04 -9.09 2.94
C VAL A 106 -24.79 -7.99 3.97
N THR A 107 -24.97 -6.72 3.61
CA THR A 107 -24.88 -5.60 4.55
C THR A 107 -25.96 -5.71 5.64
N GLY A 108 -27.20 -6.05 5.26
CA GLY A 108 -28.28 -6.29 6.22
C GLY A 108 -28.03 -7.46 7.14
N GLU A 109 -27.49 -8.57 6.63
CA GLU A 109 -27.11 -9.75 7.43
C GLU A 109 -25.99 -9.42 8.44
N VAL A 110 -24.96 -8.69 8.02
CA VAL A 110 -23.87 -8.23 8.93
C VAL A 110 -24.43 -7.29 10.00
N VAL A 111 -25.22 -6.30 9.65
CA VAL A 111 -25.81 -5.38 10.61
C VAL A 111 -26.75 -6.11 11.60
N SER A 112 -27.53 -7.07 11.11
CA SER A 112 -28.39 -7.89 11.97
C SER A 112 -27.60 -8.70 12.98
N LEU A 113 -26.52 -9.37 12.54
CA LEU A 113 -25.62 -10.10 13.43
C LEU A 113 -25.05 -9.17 14.53
N LEU A 114 -24.50 -8.05 14.13
CA LEU A 114 -23.83 -7.13 15.06
C LEU A 114 -24.81 -6.56 16.09
N ARG A 115 -26.04 -6.29 15.69
CA ARG A 115 -27.11 -5.84 16.61
C ARG A 115 -27.54 -6.92 17.57
N THR A 116 -27.80 -8.12 17.09
CA THR A 116 -28.20 -9.25 17.95
C THR A 116 -27.10 -9.68 18.90
N GLY A 117 -25.83 -9.53 18.48
CA GLY A 117 -24.65 -9.74 19.33
C GLY A 117 -24.38 -8.60 20.33
N GLY A 118 -25.25 -7.57 20.39
CA GLY A 118 -25.09 -6.47 21.37
C GLY A 118 -23.94 -5.52 21.09
N TYR A 119 -23.41 -5.50 19.85
CA TYR A 119 -22.35 -4.57 19.48
C TYR A 119 -22.87 -3.15 19.36
N GLN A 120 -22.04 -2.20 19.78
CA GLN A 120 -22.30 -0.76 19.71
C GLN A 120 -21.19 -0.05 18.94
N SER A 121 -21.54 1.06 18.28
CA SER A 121 -20.55 1.92 17.64
C SER A 121 -19.65 2.58 18.68
N CYS A 122 -18.35 2.63 18.39
CA CYS A 122 -17.37 3.28 19.24
C CYS A 122 -16.31 4.03 18.39
N CYS A 123 -15.55 4.87 19.05
CA CYS A 123 -14.41 5.55 18.41
C CYS A 123 -13.26 4.57 18.15
N GLN A 124 -12.73 4.55 16.93
CA GLN A 124 -11.59 3.66 16.59
C GLN A 124 -10.31 3.95 17.37
N ASN A 125 -10.16 5.16 17.91
CA ASN A 125 -8.96 5.54 18.65
C ASN A 125 -9.08 5.29 20.15
N CYS A 126 -10.13 5.79 20.80
CA CYS A 126 -10.29 5.65 22.26
C CYS A 126 -11.15 4.45 22.69
N GLY A 127 -11.87 3.80 21.77
CA GLY A 127 -12.74 2.66 22.06
C GLY A 127 -14.04 3.00 22.80
N GLN A 128 -14.24 4.26 23.18
CA GLN A 128 -15.44 4.68 23.90
C GLN A 128 -16.66 4.72 22.99
N THR A 129 -17.81 4.30 23.53
CA THR A 129 -19.11 4.49 22.88
C THR A 129 -19.42 5.99 22.84
N ALA A 130 -19.34 6.56 21.65
CA ALA A 130 -19.61 7.98 21.41
C ALA A 130 -20.16 8.11 20.00
N ASP A 131 -20.78 9.26 19.74
CA ASP A 131 -21.09 9.65 18.39
C ASP A 131 -19.81 9.80 17.58
N THR A 132 -19.74 9.12 16.44
CA THR A 132 -18.52 9.05 15.61
C THR A 132 -18.80 9.53 14.21
N ASP A 133 -17.92 10.39 13.71
CA ASP A 133 -17.94 10.84 12.33
C ASP A 133 -17.00 9.99 11.45
N ALA A 134 -17.42 9.78 10.21
CA ALA A 134 -16.55 9.24 9.20
C ALA A 134 -15.57 10.32 8.73
N CYS A 135 -14.29 10.01 8.77
CA CYS A 135 -13.22 10.93 8.37
C CYS A 135 -12.08 10.22 7.66
N ILE A 136 -11.29 10.99 6.94
CA ILE A 136 -9.96 10.58 6.49
C ILE A 136 -8.95 11.17 7.46
N MET A 137 -8.19 10.34 8.14
CA MET A 137 -7.11 10.73 9.02
C MET A 137 -5.78 10.24 8.47
N ALA A 138 -4.90 11.15 8.08
CA ALA A 138 -3.63 10.81 7.43
C ALA A 138 -3.79 9.83 6.24
N GLY A 139 -4.85 10.03 5.45
CA GLY A 139 -5.18 9.18 4.30
C GLY A 139 -5.87 7.85 4.63
N VAL A 140 -6.17 7.60 5.91
CA VAL A 140 -6.83 6.35 6.35
C VAL A 140 -8.28 6.65 6.71
N PRO A 141 -9.26 5.96 6.09
CA PRO A 141 -10.66 6.06 6.47
C PRO A 141 -10.88 5.56 7.90
N SER A 142 -11.48 6.38 8.73
CA SER A 142 -11.66 6.11 10.16
C SER A 142 -13.01 6.63 10.67
N LEU A 143 -13.52 6.00 11.73
CA LEU A 143 -14.70 6.43 12.50
C LEU A 143 -14.20 6.95 13.85
N LEU A 144 -14.22 8.25 14.05
CA LEU A 144 -13.64 8.92 15.22
C LEU A 144 -14.66 9.81 15.92
N CYS A 145 -14.60 9.86 17.24
CA CYS A 145 -15.29 10.91 18.00
C CYS A 145 -14.59 12.26 17.79
N ASP A 146 -15.30 13.35 18.09
CA ASP A 146 -14.82 14.70 17.85
C ASP A 146 -13.49 15.01 18.54
N SER A 147 -13.35 14.65 19.82
CA SER A 147 -12.13 14.86 20.59
C SER A 147 -10.91 14.12 20.00
N CYS A 148 -11.09 12.86 19.58
CA CYS A 148 -10.02 12.10 18.95
C CYS A 148 -9.67 12.64 17.57
N TYR A 149 -10.66 13.08 16.80
CA TYR A 149 -10.40 13.71 15.50
C TYR A 149 -9.55 14.95 15.63
N GLN A 150 -9.90 15.85 16.58
CA GLN A 150 -9.13 17.08 16.83
C GLN A 150 -7.72 16.80 17.33
N GLN A 151 -7.57 15.90 18.31
CA GLN A 151 -6.27 15.54 18.86
C GLN A 151 -5.34 14.92 17.84
N LEU A 152 -5.84 13.95 17.07
CA LEU A 152 -5.06 13.29 16.01
C LEU A 152 -4.74 14.25 14.86
N GLY A 153 -5.68 15.14 14.51
CA GLY A 153 -5.46 16.19 13.52
C GLY A 153 -4.33 17.13 13.92
N HIS A 154 -4.37 17.65 15.14
CA HIS A 154 -3.32 18.52 15.68
C HIS A 154 -1.95 17.83 15.72
N ASN A 155 -1.90 16.59 16.20
CA ASN A 155 -0.67 15.79 16.19
C ASN A 155 -0.14 15.57 14.76
N GLN A 156 -1.04 15.34 13.81
CA GLN A 156 -0.66 15.15 12.41
C GLN A 156 -0.11 16.43 11.78
N GLU A 157 -0.68 17.58 12.11
CA GLU A 157 -0.16 18.88 11.68
C GLU A 157 1.23 19.16 12.27
N GLN A 158 1.45 18.87 13.54
CA GLN A 158 2.78 18.98 14.17
C GLN A 158 3.81 18.09 13.48
N ILE A 159 3.49 16.80 13.25
CA ILE A 159 4.37 15.87 12.53
C ILE A 159 4.68 16.39 11.11
N GLN A 160 3.68 16.96 10.43
CA GLN A 160 3.90 17.52 9.09
C GLN A 160 4.78 18.77 9.13
N GLN A 161 4.61 19.65 10.11
CA GLN A 161 5.44 20.84 10.30
C GLN A 161 6.88 20.46 10.64
N GLU A 162 7.09 19.52 11.57
CA GLU A 162 8.42 19.01 11.90
C GLU A 162 9.10 18.33 10.70
N SER A 163 8.33 17.55 9.94
CA SER A 163 8.83 16.87 8.74
C SER A 163 9.14 17.84 7.60
N ALA A 164 8.40 18.95 7.50
CA ALA A 164 8.66 20.00 6.52
C ALA A 164 9.91 20.81 6.89
N GLY A 165 10.15 21.00 8.20
CA GLY A 165 11.31 21.73 8.73
C GLY A 165 12.63 20.91 8.72
N LYS A 166 12.56 19.59 8.64
CA LYS A 166 13.77 18.75 8.54
C LYS A 166 14.33 18.78 7.11
N PRO A 167 15.52 19.37 6.89
CA PRO A 167 16.14 19.33 5.57
C PRO A 167 16.47 17.88 5.21
N GLU A 168 16.25 17.53 3.95
CA GLU A 168 16.72 16.25 3.43
C GLU A 168 18.25 16.20 3.51
N ASN A 169 18.78 15.21 4.20
CA ASN A 169 20.21 14.97 4.17
C ASN A 169 20.56 14.10 2.97
N VAL A 170 20.83 14.77 1.84
CA VAL A 170 21.16 14.09 0.58
C VAL A 170 22.37 13.19 0.72
N LEU A 171 23.41 13.61 1.45
CA LEU A 171 24.62 12.81 1.65
C LEU A 171 24.31 11.52 2.41
N ALA A 172 23.60 11.62 3.53
CA ALA A 172 23.15 10.44 4.27
C ALA A 172 22.22 9.56 3.44
N GLY A 173 21.36 10.15 2.61
CA GLY A 173 20.50 9.43 1.68
C GLY A 173 21.28 8.64 0.64
N VAL A 174 22.35 9.23 0.06
CA VAL A 174 23.25 8.54 -0.88
C VAL A 174 23.94 7.37 -0.21
N VAL A 175 24.46 7.55 1.02
CA VAL A 175 25.08 6.46 1.79
C VAL A 175 24.07 5.35 2.04
N GLY A 176 22.84 5.69 2.42
CA GLY A 176 21.77 4.71 2.62
C GLY A 176 21.39 3.97 1.34
N ALA A 177 21.33 4.67 0.21
CA ALA A 177 21.10 4.05 -1.09
C ALA A 177 22.22 3.09 -1.48
N LEU A 178 23.49 3.47 -1.25
CA LEU A 178 24.64 2.61 -1.51
C LEU A 178 24.62 1.34 -0.66
N LEU A 179 24.33 1.45 0.63
CA LEU A 179 24.15 0.29 1.50
C LEU A 179 23.01 -0.61 1.02
N GLY A 180 21.88 -0.03 0.62
CA GLY A 180 20.77 -0.74 0.00
C GLY A 180 21.17 -1.43 -1.31
N CYS A 181 21.95 -0.76 -2.15
CA CYS A 181 22.50 -1.35 -3.38
C CYS A 181 23.44 -2.53 -3.10
N LEU A 182 24.31 -2.45 -2.09
CA LEU A 182 25.19 -3.55 -1.74
C LEU A 182 24.41 -4.80 -1.32
N LEU A 183 23.33 -4.64 -0.54
CA LEU A 183 22.44 -5.75 -0.20
C LEU A 183 21.78 -6.32 -1.47
N GLY A 184 21.33 -5.46 -2.38
CA GLY A 184 20.74 -5.87 -3.66
C GLY A 184 21.72 -6.59 -4.57
N VAL A 185 22.96 -6.12 -4.68
CA VAL A 185 24.05 -6.79 -5.42
C VAL A 185 24.34 -8.16 -4.82
N GLY A 186 24.42 -8.27 -3.49
CA GLY A 186 24.54 -9.55 -2.81
C GLY A 186 23.44 -10.54 -3.19
N CYS A 187 22.19 -10.06 -3.28
CA CYS A 187 21.06 -10.88 -3.76
C CYS A 187 21.21 -11.27 -5.24
N ILE A 188 21.68 -10.38 -6.12
CA ILE A 188 21.93 -10.70 -7.54
C ILE A 188 22.92 -11.86 -7.63
N VAL A 189 24.05 -11.74 -6.98
CA VAL A 189 25.11 -12.77 -7.00
C VAL A 189 24.64 -14.08 -6.38
N LEU A 190 23.96 -14.04 -5.21
CA LEU A 190 23.48 -15.22 -4.53
C LEU A 190 22.46 -16.00 -5.37
N LEU A 191 21.48 -15.31 -5.94
CA LEU A 191 20.43 -15.91 -6.75
C LEU A 191 20.95 -16.37 -8.11
N GLY A 192 21.88 -15.61 -8.72
CA GLY A 192 22.57 -16.00 -9.95
C GLY A 192 23.34 -17.31 -9.78
N GLN A 193 24.15 -17.43 -8.73
CA GLN A 193 24.89 -18.67 -8.44
C GLN A 193 24.01 -19.87 -8.08
N LEU A 194 22.77 -19.65 -7.64
CA LEU A 194 21.78 -20.69 -7.39
C LEU A 194 20.96 -21.06 -8.64
N GLY A 195 21.20 -20.40 -9.77
CA GLY A 195 20.45 -20.64 -11.02
C GLY A 195 19.01 -20.12 -11.00
N TYR A 196 18.66 -19.26 -10.03
CA TYR A 196 17.33 -18.66 -9.97
C TYR A 196 17.21 -17.43 -10.85
N VAL A 197 15.99 -17.23 -11.38
CA VAL A 197 15.70 -16.15 -12.32
C VAL A 197 15.99 -14.76 -11.72
N ALA A 198 16.69 -13.93 -12.49
CA ALA A 198 17.07 -12.55 -12.15
C ALA A 198 15.91 -11.59 -11.74
N ALA A 199 14.66 -12.04 -11.88
CA ALA A 199 13.47 -11.23 -11.59
C ALA A 199 13.38 -10.79 -10.12
N LEU A 200 13.67 -11.70 -9.18
CA LEU A 200 13.55 -11.39 -7.75
C LEU A 200 14.66 -10.44 -7.30
N SER A 201 15.88 -10.63 -7.79
CA SER A 201 17.04 -9.83 -7.40
C SER A 201 16.91 -8.35 -7.80
N GLY A 202 16.37 -8.08 -9.00
CA GLY A 202 16.11 -6.71 -9.46
C GLY A 202 15.08 -5.98 -8.60
N ILE A 203 14.00 -6.67 -8.18
CA ILE A 203 13.00 -6.11 -7.27
C ILE A 203 13.60 -5.80 -5.90
N VAL A 204 14.38 -6.72 -5.34
CA VAL A 204 15.04 -6.52 -4.04
C VAL A 204 16.01 -5.35 -4.10
N LEU A 205 16.83 -5.26 -5.14
CA LEU A 205 17.74 -4.13 -5.36
C LEU A 205 16.99 -2.79 -5.36
N ALA A 206 15.88 -2.71 -6.12
CA ALA A 206 15.09 -1.49 -6.22
C ALA A 206 14.50 -1.07 -4.86
N VAL A 207 13.88 -2.02 -4.15
CA VAL A 207 13.27 -1.75 -2.83
C VAL A 207 14.34 -1.35 -1.81
N CYS A 208 15.45 -2.09 -1.73
CA CYS A 208 16.52 -1.83 -0.77
C CYS A 208 17.19 -0.46 -1.02
N THR A 209 17.43 -0.11 -2.29
CA THR A 209 18.05 1.18 -2.65
C THR A 209 17.15 2.36 -2.28
N LEU A 210 15.88 2.32 -2.66
CA LEU A 210 14.92 3.39 -2.39
C LEU A 210 14.64 3.53 -0.89
N LYS A 211 14.46 2.40 -0.19
CA LYS A 211 14.25 2.41 1.26
C LYS A 211 15.51 2.79 2.03
N GLY A 212 16.67 2.36 1.59
CA GLY A 212 17.95 2.77 2.17
C GLY A 212 18.13 4.29 2.11
N TYR A 213 17.87 4.88 0.95
CA TYR A 213 17.87 6.35 0.81
C TYR A 213 16.91 7.02 1.77
N GLU A 214 15.64 6.54 1.82
CA GLU A 214 14.60 7.12 2.68
C GLU A 214 14.95 7.05 4.16
N LEU A 215 15.52 5.93 4.61
CA LEU A 215 15.89 5.70 6.01
C LEU A 215 17.00 6.65 6.51
N LEU A 216 18.06 6.83 5.74
CA LEU A 216 19.18 7.67 6.16
C LEU A 216 19.03 9.12 5.71
N GLY A 217 18.40 9.39 4.56
CA GLY A 217 18.13 10.73 4.06
C GLY A 217 16.96 11.44 4.76
N GLY A 218 16.20 10.71 5.58
CA GLY A 218 15.03 11.20 6.30
C GLY A 218 13.78 11.38 5.44
N ARG A 219 13.93 11.58 4.15
CA ARG A 219 12.82 11.60 3.19
C ARG A 219 13.31 11.29 1.78
N LEU A 220 12.47 10.66 0.98
CA LEU A 220 12.74 10.39 -0.43
C LEU A 220 12.15 11.52 -1.30
N SER A 221 12.87 12.57 -1.58
CA SER A 221 12.45 13.65 -2.49
C SER A 221 12.52 13.23 -3.96
N THR A 222 12.07 14.08 -4.86
CA THR A 222 12.25 13.85 -6.30
C THR A 222 13.73 13.77 -6.67
N LYS A 223 14.58 14.59 -6.02
CA LYS A 223 16.04 14.52 -6.21
C LYS A 223 16.61 13.19 -5.71
N GLY A 224 16.16 12.75 -4.52
CA GLY A 224 16.54 11.46 -3.96
C GLY A 224 16.12 10.27 -4.82
N ILE A 225 14.93 10.32 -5.43
CA ILE A 225 14.48 9.29 -6.38
C ILE A 225 15.42 9.21 -7.59
N VAL A 226 15.78 10.36 -8.17
CA VAL A 226 16.68 10.38 -9.34
C VAL A 226 18.06 9.81 -8.96
N ILE A 227 18.63 10.23 -7.84
CA ILE A 227 19.91 9.72 -7.34
C ILE A 227 19.85 8.21 -7.11
N ALA A 228 18.80 7.73 -6.43
CA ALA A 228 18.61 6.31 -6.16
C ALA A 228 18.46 5.50 -7.48
N CYS A 229 17.75 6.03 -8.48
CA CYS A 229 17.62 5.39 -9.80
C CYS A 229 18.97 5.29 -10.50
N VAL A 230 19.78 6.35 -10.51
CA VAL A 230 21.10 6.33 -11.14
C VAL A 230 22.02 5.31 -10.45
N LEU A 231 22.04 5.31 -9.11
CA LEU A 231 22.82 4.34 -8.34
C LEU A 231 22.36 2.90 -8.60
N MET A 232 21.05 2.69 -8.63
CA MET A 232 20.45 1.37 -8.90
C MET A 232 20.86 0.85 -10.29
N LEU A 233 20.79 1.68 -11.33
CA LEU A 233 21.22 1.28 -12.66
C LEU A 233 22.72 0.95 -12.73
N ALA A 234 23.57 1.77 -12.11
CA ALA A 234 25.00 1.52 -12.06
C ALA A 234 25.32 0.22 -11.31
N MET A 235 24.67 0.01 -10.14
CA MET A 235 24.93 -1.16 -9.30
C MET A 235 24.30 -2.45 -9.83
N THR A 236 23.26 -2.37 -10.63
CA THR A 236 22.74 -3.52 -11.40
C THR A 236 23.82 -4.05 -12.34
N TYR A 237 24.50 -3.16 -13.09
CA TYR A 237 25.59 -3.55 -13.97
C TYR A 237 26.77 -4.15 -13.22
N VAL A 238 27.17 -3.51 -12.12
CA VAL A 238 28.28 -4.02 -11.28
C VAL A 238 27.94 -5.39 -10.71
N GLY A 239 26.73 -5.58 -10.18
CA GLY A 239 26.28 -6.85 -9.62
C GLY A 239 26.23 -7.96 -10.65
N TYR A 240 25.68 -7.68 -11.84
CA TYR A 240 25.61 -8.60 -12.95
C TYR A 240 27.00 -9.02 -13.43
N ARG A 241 27.90 -8.05 -13.62
CA ARG A 241 29.27 -8.33 -14.04
C ARG A 241 30.06 -9.11 -12.99
N LEU A 242 29.78 -8.87 -11.70
CA LEU A 242 30.38 -9.62 -10.59
C LEU A 242 29.91 -11.09 -10.58
N ASP A 243 28.63 -11.34 -10.82
CA ASP A 243 28.07 -12.70 -10.91
C ASP A 243 28.73 -13.51 -12.03
N TRP A 244 28.87 -12.92 -13.23
CA TRP A 244 29.63 -13.53 -14.33
C TRP A 244 31.11 -13.74 -14.00
N ALA A 245 31.75 -12.77 -13.33
CA ALA A 245 33.13 -12.91 -12.92
C ALA A 245 33.34 -14.08 -11.95
N ILE A 246 32.40 -14.32 -11.04
CA ILE A 246 32.45 -15.48 -10.14
C ILE A 246 32.28 -16.78 -10.93
N THR A 247 31.40 -16.81 -11.90
CA THR A 247 31.20 -18.00 -12.77
C THR A 247 32.45 -18.30 -13.59
N VAL A 248 33.05 -17.28 -14.20
CA VAL A 248 34.31 -17.40 -14.97
C VAL A 248 35.48 -17.83 -14.05
N ALA A 249 35.60 -17.21 -12.87
CA ALA A 249 36.62 -17.58 -11.89
C ALA A 249 36.55 -19.03 -11.47
N LYS A 250 35.36 -19.55 -11.24
CA LYS A 250 35.14 -20.98 -10.91
C LYS A 250 35.48 -21.91 -12.07
N TYR A 251 35.15 -21.50 -13.30
CA TYR A 251 35.36 -22.34 -14.48
C TYR A 251 36.85 -22.45 -14.89
N PHE A 252 37.57 -21.33 -14.81
CA PHE A 252 39.00 -21.25 -15.20
C PHE A 252 39.95 -21.34 -14.03
N GLU A 253 39.49 -21.56 -12.80
CA GLU A 253 40.30 -21.57 -11.55
C GLU A 253 41.17 -20.29 -11.39
N ALA A 254 40.64 -19.14 -11.89
CA ALA A 254 41.35 -17.88 -11.93
C ALA A 254 40.96 -16.96 -10.75
N SER A 255 41.74 -15.89 -10.51
CA SER A 255 41.35 -14.90 -9.52
C SER A 255 40.07 -14.15 -9.95
N LEU A 256 39.25 -13.75 -8.95
CA LEU A 256 38.04 -12.98 -9.19
C LEU A 256 38.30 -11.65 -9.94
N THR A 257 39.42 -10.99 -9.61
CA THR A 257 39.83 -9.72 -10.21
C THR A 257 40.19 -9.88 -11.68
N ASP A 258 40.94 -10.93 -12.01
CA ASP A 258 41.35 -11.22 -13.38
C ASP A 258 40.12 -11.65 -14.21
N SER A 259 39.26 -12.49 -13.64
CA SER A 259 38.01 -12.91 -14.27
C SER A 259 37.09 -11.73 -14.56
N TYR A 260 36.95 -10.78 -13.62
CA TYR A 260 36.14 -9.57 -13.82
C TYR A 260 36.67 -8.70 -14.98
N ARG A 261 37.99 -8.59 -15.13
CA ARG A 261 38.66 -7.85 -16.22
C ARG A 261 38.59 -8.56 -17.55
N ALA A 262 38.63 -9.89 -17.54
CA ALA A 262 38.64 -10.71 -18.73
C ALA A 262 37.28 -10.82 -19.45
N ILE A 263 36.15 -10.50 -18.79
CA ILE A 263 34.80 -10.62 -19.39
C ILE A 263 34.71 -10.00 -20.78
N PRO A 264 35.13 -8.76 -21.06
CA PRO A 264 35.04 -8.19 -22.40
C PRO A 264 35.84 -9.00 -23.44
N TYR A 265 37.05 -9.40 -23.07
CA TYR A 265 37.93 -10.21 -23.93
C TYR A 265 37.29 -11.59 -24.24
N LEU A 266 36.68 -12.23 -23.23
CA LEU A 266 36.00 -13.52 -23.44
C LEU A 266 34.78 -13.41 -24.35
N ILE A 267 34.14 -12.25 -24.38
CA ILE A 267 33.02 -11.95 -25.32
C ILE A 267 33.59 -11.72 -26.72
N ASP A 268 34.66 -10.97 -26.87
CA ASP A 268 35.29 -10.67 -28.16
C ASP A 268 35.86 -11.91 -28.84
N GLU A 269 36.38 -12.87 -28.06
CA GLU A 269 36.90 -14.16 -28.55
C GLU A 269 35.81 -15.25 -28.70
N GLU A 270 34.53 -14.87 -28.56
CA GLU A 270 33.39 -15.79 -28.66
C GLU A 270 33.40 -16.97 -27.66
N ILE A 271 34.26 -16.91 -26.61
CA ILE A 271 34.30 -17.91 -25.53
C ILE A 271 33.06 -17.75 -24.65
N LEU A 272 32.60 -16.51 -24.46
CA LEU A 272 31.36 -16.16 -23.79
C LEU A 272 30.39 -15.60 -24.84
N ASP A 273 29.20 -16.24 -24.97
CA ASP A 273 28.18 -15.77 -25.91
C ASP A 273 27.69 -14.37 -25.51
N GLY A 274 28.08 -13.38 -26.31
CA GLY A 274 27.73 -11.97 -26.12
C GLY A 274 26.21 -11.71 -26.22
N GLY A 275 25.50 -12.54 -26.99
CA GLY A 275 24.04 -12.45 -27.11
C GLY A 275 23.36 -12.88 -25.82
N VAL A 276 23.80 -13.96 -25.21
CA VAL A 276 23.32 -14.45 -23.90
C VAL A 276 23.63 -13.43 -22.83
N TYR A 277 24.90 -12.95 -22.78
CA TYR A 277 25.33 -11.94 -21.79
C TYR A 277 24.47 -10.68 -21.86
N THR A 278 24.29 -10.11 -23.04
CA THR A 278 23.52 -8.89 -23.23
C THR A 278 22.02 -9.12 -22.97
N GLY A 279 21.49 -10.26 -23.44
CA GLY A 279 20.08 -10.62 -23.23
C GLY A 279 19.70 -10.77 -21.77
N GLU A 280 20.56 -11.39 -20.96
CA GLU A 280 20.33 -11.53 -19.51
C GLU A 280 20.46 -10.20 -18.78
N LEU A 281 21.41 -9.36 -19.18
CA LEU A 281 21.54 -8.00 -18.63
C LEU A 281 20.28 -7.17 -18.89
N ILE A 282 19.74 -7.22 -20.10
CA ILE A 282 18.49 -6.51 -20.47
C ILE A 282 17.32 -7.02 -19.61
N LYS A 283 17.20 -8.35 -19.42
CA LYS A 283 16.18 -8.93 -18.55
C LYS A 283 16.34 -8.43 -17.11
N LEU A 284 17.55 -8.40 -16.57
CA LEU A 284 17.81 -7.92 -15.22
C LEU A 284 17.40 -6.45 -15.04
N TYR A 285 17.74 -5.58 -16.02
CA TYR A 285 17.30 -4.18 -16.01
C TYR A 285 15.78 -4.05 -16.09
N ALA A 286 15.13 -4.85 -16.95
CA ALA A 286 13.66 -4.86 -17.04
C ALA A 286 13.01 -5.21 -15.70
N PHE A 287 13.50 -6.23 -15.01
CA PHE A 287 12.98 -6.62 -13.69
C PHE A 287 13.30 -5.60 -12.60
N THR A 288 14.46 -4.95 -12.67
CA THR A 288 14.80 -3.85 -11.77
C THR A 288 13.82 -2.68 -11.92
N LEU A 289 13.46 -2.32 -13.16
CA LEU A 289 12.46 -1.28 -13.45
C LEU A 289 11.05 -1.71 -13.00
N ILE A 290 10.65 -2.97 -13.23
CA ILE A 290 9.37 -3.52 -12.75
C ILE A 290 9.27 -3.44 -11.23
N GLY A 291 10.37 -3.65 -10.50
CA GLY A 291 10.41 -3.49 -9.04
C GLY A 291 10.45 -2.03 -8.58
N ALA A 292 11.17 -1.17 -9.31
CA ALA A 292 11.36 0.23 -8.94
C ALA A 292 10.06 1.05 -9.12
N ILE A 293 9.38 0.91 -10.25
CA ILE A 293 8.20 1.71 -10.60
C ILE A 293 7.10 1.62 -9.52
N PRO A 294 6.61 0.42 -9.12
CA PRO A 294 5.60 0.32 -8.07
C PRO A 294 6.07 0.89 -6.73
N THR A 295 7.35 0.71 -6.40
CA THR A 295 7.92 1.20 -5.14
C THR A 295 7.94 2.73 -5.11
N ILE A 296 8.37 3.37 -6.20
CA ILE A 296 8.35 4.83 -6.35
C ILE A 296 6.92 5.37 -6.29
N ILE A 297 6.00 4.78 -7.06
CA ILE A 297 4.59 5.19 -7.12
C ILE A 297 3.97 5.07 -5.72
N SER A 298 4.20 3.94 -5.03
CA SER A 298 3.66 3.71 -3.70
C SER A 298 4.23 4.70 -2.68
N SER A 299 5.54 4.97 -2.70
CA SER A 299 6.17 5.95 -1.81
C SER A 299 5.65 7.37 -2.02
N VAL A 300 5.50 7.79 -3.28
CA VAL A 300 4.95 9.12 -3.61
C VAL A 300 3.46 9.22 -3.23
N LYS A 301 2.67 8.18 -3.55
CA LYS A 301 1.25 8.12 -3.23
C LYS A 301 1.01 8.13 -1.72
N ASN A 302 1.73 7.30 -0.98
CA ASN A 302 1.58 7.20 0.48
C ASN A 302 1.90 8.55 1.16
N ARG A 303 2.89 9.28 0.69
CA ARG A 303 3.20 10.62 1.18
C ARG A 303 2.11 11.64 0.91
N LYS A 304 1.53 11.62 -0.29
CA LYS A 304 0.41 12.50 -0.62
C LYS A 304 -0.79 12.16 0.24
N MET A 305 -1.10 10.87 0.39
CA MET A 305 -2.23 10.40 1.20
C MET A 305 -2.03 10.69 2.69
N ALA A 306 -0.82 10.52 3.23
CA ALA A 306 -0.52 10.82 4.64
C ALA A 306 -0.74 12.30 5.03
N LYS A 307 -0.86 13.21 4.06
CA LYS A 307 -1.18 14.63 4.30
C LYS A 307 -2.68 14.92 4.26
N VAL A 308 -3.50 13.94 3.85
CA VAL A 308 -4.94 14.16 3.68
C VAL A 308 -5.65 13.86 4.99
N THR A 309 -6.22 14.90 5.59
CA THR A 309 -7.04 14.81 6.79
C THR A 309 -8.26 15.71 6.63
N TYR A 310 -9.46 15.12 6.67
CA TYR A 310 -10.73 15.85 6.62
C TYR A 310 -11.89 14.99 7.11
N ARG A 311 -13.01 15.63 7.51
CA ARG A 311 -14.29 14.94 7.77
C ARG A 311 -15.01 14.69 6.45
N MET A 312 -15.54 13.48 6.28
CA MET A 312 -16.30 13.14 5.09
C MET A 312 -17.59 13.97 5.01
N GLN A 313 -17.90 14.47 3.83
CA GLN A 313 -19.05 15.32 3.57
C GLN A 313 -19.81 14.88 2.33
N SER A 314 -21.12 15.09 2.36
CA SER A 314 -21.96 14.86 1.20
C SER A 314 -21.62 15.83 0.07
N GLN A 315 -21.69 15.37 -1.18
CA GLN A 315 -21.51 16.24 -2.35
C GLN A 315 -22.51 17.41 -2.37
N ARG A 316 -23.69 17.24 -1.80
CA ARG A 316 -24.70 18.32 -1.70
C ARG A 316 -24.26 19.43 -0.75
N ALA A 317 -23.57 19.08 0.34
CA ALA A 317 -23.07 20.05 1.31
C ALA A 317 -21.91 20.90 0.75
N VAL A 318 -21.04 20.29 -0.08
CA VAL A 318 -19.92 21.00 -0.72
C VAL A 318 -20.39 22.03 -1.74
N ASN A 319 -21.45 21.73 -2.50
CA ASN A 319 -22.00 22.65 -3.50
C ASN A 319 -22.88 23.77 -2.91
N SER A 320 -23.20 23.70 -1.63
CA SER A 320 -24.02 24.70 -0.93
C SER A 320 -23.22 25.72 -0.12
N THR A 321 -21.88 25.56 -0.03
CA THR A 321 -21.02 26.57 0.61
C THR A 321 -20.72 27.67 -0.40
N PRO A 322 -21.18 28.92 -0.21
CA PRO A 322 -20.82 30.02 -1.10
C PRO A 322 -19.31 30.26 -1.00
N GLU A 323 -18.64 30.32 -2.15
CA GLU A 323 -17.28 30.85 -2.24
C GLU A 323 -17.31 32.31 -1.75
N PHE A 324 -16.65 32.58 -0.61
CA PHE A 324 -16.36 33.94 -0.12
C PHE A 324 -14.94 34.34 -0.55
#